data_6b0607c80a16131425bf52d53638eeb6
#
_entry.id   6b0607c80a16131425bf52d53638eeb6
#
_cell.length_a   1.000
_cell.length_b   1.000
_cell.length_c   1.000
_cell.angle_alpha   90.00
_cell.angle_beta   90.00
_cell.angle_gamma   90.00
#
_symmetry.space_group_name_H-M   'P 1'
#
loop_
_entity.id
_entity.type
_entity.pdbx_description
1 polymer ?
#
loop_
_entity_poly.entity_id
_entity_poly.type
_entity_poly.pdbx_seq_one_letter_code
_entity_poly.pdbx_strand_id
1 'polypeptide(L)'
;DTTIPILYQVDRIRDGKSYTTRRVVAVQRGQAIFNMSASFQVVEPGLDHQVTMPEASPPEYSVSMRERREAFIKERGGTQDHTWLDRPEPIEMRFTGNFNEFSPEPRDPLQRTWIRTVDTMPDGIRLHQCLLAYASDMTLLDTSYRPHANHHEIPARFPWRSLELLVLVPVPVFETDCSLTVSY
;
A
#
# COMPACT_ATOMS: atom_id res chain seq x y z
N ASP A 1 -19.07 -0.33 -6.39
CA ASP A 1 -19.87 0.87 -6.73
C ASP A 1 -19.77 1.88 -5.60
N THR A 2 -19.13 3.03 -5.86
CA THR A 2 -18.85 4.07 -4.87
C THR A 2 -20.08 4.83 -4.39
N THR A 3 -21.21 4.72 -5.08
CA THR A 3 -22.46 5.40 -4.72
C THR A 3 -23.31 4.61 -3.72
N ILE A 4 -22.95 3.36 -3.46
CA ILE A 4 -23.70 2.46 -2.58
C ILE A 4 -22.94 2.27 -1.27
N PRO A 5 -23.60 2.42 -0.12
CA PRO A 5 -22.97 2.19 1.18
C PRO A 5 -22.38 0.78 1.31
N ILE A 6 -21.25 0.70 2.00
CA ILE A 6 -20.63 -0.55 2.39
C ILE A 6 -20.89 -0.77 3.87
N LEU A 7 -21.41 -1.95 4.21
CA LEU A 7 -21.59 -2.38 5.59
C LEU A 7 -20.39 -3.23 6.03
N TYR A 8 -19.70 -2.80 7.08
CA TYR A 8 -18.61 -3.57 7.68
C TYR A 8 -19.14 -4.37 8.87
N GLN A 9 -19.09 -5.68 8.76
CA GLN A 9 -19.44 -6.62 9.82
C GLN A 9 -18.15 -7.06 10.52
N VAL A 10 -18.12 -6.93 11.86
CA VAL A 10 -16.94 -7.28 12.65
C VAL A 10 -17.27 -8.42 13.59
N ASP A 11 -16.61 -9.56 13.40
CA ASP A 11 -16.72 -10.73 14.25
C ASP A 11 -15.58 -10.76 15.26
N ARG A 12 -15.92 -10.97 16.54
CA ARG A 12 -14.97 -11.22 17.62
C ARG A 12 -14.62 -12.69 17.67
N ILE A 13 -13.62 -13.10 16.87
CA ILE A 13 -13.26 -14.51 16.75
C ILE A 13 -12.65 -15.04 18.06
N ARG A 14 -11.78 -14.23 18.68
CA ARG A 14 -11.11 -14.61 19.93
C ARG A 14 -10.70 -13.39 20.73
N ASP A 15 -10.92 -13.47 22.04
CA ASP A 15 -10.35 -12.57 23.04
C ASP A 15 -9.46 -13.38 23.97
N GLY A 16 -8.15 -13.31 23.78
CA GLY A 16 -7.14 -13.95 24.61
C GLY A 16 -6.43 -12.93 25.51
N LYS A 17 -5.56 -13.41 26.38
CA LYS A 17 -4.79 -12.53 27.30
C LYS A 17 -3.76 -11.70 26.54
N SER A 18 -2.98 -12.30 25.65
CA SER A 18 -1.93 -11.64 24.88
C SER A 18 -2.37 -11.32 23.44
N TYR A 19 -3.26 -12.13 22.84
CA TYR A 19 -3.71 -11.98 21.47
C TYR A 19 -5.23 -11.90 21.36
N THR A 20 -5.69 -11.03 20.49
CA THR A 20 -7.10 -10.84 20.17
C THR A 20 -7.27 -10.90 18.65
N THR A 21 -8.23 -11.70 18.16
CA THR A 21 -8.47 -11.85 16.71
C THR A 21 -9.83 -11.30 16.33
N ARG A 22 -9.86 -10.53 15.27
CA ARG A 22 -11.05 -9.96 14.66
C ARG A 22 -11.12 -10.37 13.20
N ARG A 23 -12.34 -10.62 12.73
CA ARG A 23 -12.63 -10.77 11.31
C ARG A 23 -13.53 -9.64 10.87
N VAL A 24 -13.25 -9.06 9.72
CA VAL A 24 -14.07 -8.02 9.11
C VAL A 24 -14.55 -8.51 7.75
N VAL A 25 -15.84 -8.38 7.49
CA VAL A 25 -16.44 -8.63 6.18
C VAL A 25 -17.10 -7.35 5.69
N ALA A 26 -16.70 -6.87 4.53
CA ALA A 26 -17.39 -5.76 3.86
C ALA A 26 -18.46 -6.30 2.94
N VAL A 27 -19.68 -5.83 3.11
CA VAL A 27 -20.86 -6.27 2.37
C VAL A 27 -21.45 -5.10 1.58
N GLN A 28 -21.70 -5.30 0.31
CA GLN A 28 -22.42 -4.34 -0.55
C GLN A 28 -23.50 -5.07 -1.32
N ARG A 29 -24.72 -4.55 -1.35
CA ARG A 29 -25.90 -5.20 -1.97
C ARG A 29 -26.11 -6.66 -1.50
N GLY A 30 -25.83 -6.95 -0.24
CA GLY A 30 -25.97 -8.30 0.31
C GLY A 30 -24.87 -9.29 -0.11
N GLN A 31 -23.85 -8.85 -0.87
CA GLN A 31 -22.74 -9.67 -1.27
C GLN A 31 -21.46 -9.26 -0.51
N ALA A 32 -20.70 -10.25 -0.04
CA ALA A 32 -19.39 -10.01 0.53
C ALA A 32 -18.42 -9.60 -0.58
N ILE A 33 -17.86 -8.38 -0.49
CA ILE A 33 -16.94 -7.82 -1.47
C ILE A 33 -15.49 -7.80 -0.98
N PHE A 34 -15.28 -7.99 0.33
CA PHE A 34 -13.94 -8.01 0.94
C PHE A 34 -14.03 -8.74 2.27
N ASN A 35 -12.98 -9.44 2.65
CA ASN A 35 -12.82 -9.96 4.00
C ASN A 35 -11.36 -9.80 4.47
N MET A 36 -11.20 -9.62 5.78
CA MET A 36 -9.91 -9.44 6.44
C MET A 36 -9.94 -10.10 7.81
N SER A 37 -8.83 -10.70 8.22
CA SER A 37 -8.60 -11.09 9.60
C SER A 37 -7.43 -10.30 10.18
N ALA A 38 -7.60 -9.78 11.39
CA ALA A 38 -6.58 -9.02 12.08
C ALA A 38 -6.32 -9.65 13.46
N SER A 39 -5.03 -9.84 13.78
CA SER A 39 -4.58 -10.26 15.09
C SER A 39 -3.93 -9.08 15.79
N PHE A 40 -4.38 -8.79 16.99
CA PHE A 40 -3.85 -7.74 17.84
C PHE A 40 -3.12 -8.36 19.01
N GLN A 41 -1.97 -7.81 19.35
CA GLN A 41 -1.16 -8.26 20.48
C GLN A 41 -1.03 -7.13 21.51
N VAL A 42 -1.03 -7.51 22.78
CA VAL A 42 -0.62 -6.61 23.86
C VAL A 42 0.89 -6.40 23.73
N VAL A 43 1.35 -5.16 23.94
CA VAL A 43 2.79 -4.86 23.94
C VAL A 43 3.43 -5.53 25.16
N GLU A 44 4.32 -6.47 24.91
CA GLU A 44 5.03 -7.25 25.92
C GLU A 44 6.53 -7.18 25.65
N PRO A 45 7.41 -7.19 26.68
CA PRO A 45 8.85 -7.34 26.46
C PRO A 45 9.16 -8.66 25.77
N GLY A 46 10.08 -8.64 24.82
CA GLY A 46 10.43 -9.82 24.06
C GLY A 46 11.81 -9.71 23.43
N LEU A 47 12.14 -10.64 22.53
CA LEU A 47 13.34 -10.57 21.72
C LEU A 47 13.13 -9.56 20.59
N ASP A 48 14.08 -8.64 20.46
CA ASP A 48 14.14 -7.71 19.34
C ASP A 48 14.95 -8.33 18.20
N HIS A 49 14.40 -8.26 17.00
CA HIS A 49 15.09 -8.63 15.78
C HIS A 49 14.69 -7.69 14.65
N GLN A 50 15.68 -7.14 13.97
CA GLN A 50 15.47 -6.34 12.78
C GLN A 50 16.55 -6.65 11.75
N VAL A 51 16.15 -6.89 10.51
CA VAL A 51 17.09 -6.97 9.38
C VAL A 51 17.64 -5.57 9.09
N THR A 52 18.88 -5.50 8.61
CA THR A 52 19.46 -4.24 8.17
C THR A 52 18.62 -3.65 7.04
N MET A 53 18.27 -2.37 7.17
CA MET A 53 17.55 -1.67 6.12
C MET A 53 18.36 -1.69 4.82
N PRO A 54 17.79 -2.11 3.70
CA PRO A 54 18.47 -2.05 2.40
C PRO A 54 18.86 -0.61 2.05
N GLU A 55 19.99 -0.45 1.37
CA GLU A 55 20.38 0.85 0.85
C GLU A 55 19.31 1.41 -0.09
N ALA A 56 18.92 2.64 0.14
CA ALA A 56 17.95 3.36 -0.66
C ALA A 56 18.40 4.81 -0.82
N SER A 57 18.18 5.40 -1.99
CA SER A 57 18.38 6.82 -2.19
C SER A 57 17.45 7.60 -1.25
N PRO A 58 17.91 8.68 -0.61
CA PRO A 58 17.07 9.53 0.22
C PRO A 58 15.81 10.01 -0.51
N PRO A 59 14.72 10.30 0.22
CA PRO A 59 13.45 10.70 -0.40
C PRO A 59 13.55 11.97 -1.25
N GLU A 60 14.48 12.86 -0.97
CA GLU A 60 14.71 14.09 -1.73
C GLU A 60 15.19 13.82 -3.17
N TYR A 61 15.87 12.69 -3.37
CA TYR A 61 16.35 12.24 -4.69
C TYR A 61 15.46 11.20 -5.35
N SER A 62 14.30 10.93 -4.75
CA SER A 62 13.33 9.94 -5.22
C SER A 62 12.15 10.64 -5.88
N VAL A 63 11.65 10.05 -6.97
CA VAL A 63 10.55 10.62 -7.76
C VAL A 63 9.21 10.37 -7.08
N SER A 64 8.41 11.40 -6.88
CA SER A 64 7.08 11.26 -6.28
C SER A 64 6.09 10.60 -7.25
N MET A 65 5.03 10.01 -6.71
CA MET A 65 3.92 9.47 -7.50
C MET A 65 3.31 10.55 -8.41
N ARG A 66 3.19 11.77 -7.91
CA ARG A 66 2.65 12.90 -8.67
C ARG A 66 3.52 13.26 -9.87
N GLU A 67 4.82 13.45 -9.66
CA GLU A 67 5.78 13.76 -10.74
C GLU A 67 5.77 12.67 -11.81
N ARG A 68 5.63 11.41 -11.41
CA ARG A 68 5.52 10.28 -12.34
C ARG A 68 4.28 10.35 -13.20
N ARG A 69 3.13 10.64 -12.59
CA ARG A 69 1.85 10.78 -13.28
C ARG A 69 1.86 11.95 -14.25
N GLU A 70 2.43 13.07 -13.84
CA GLU A 70 2.60 14.26 -14.71
C GLU A 70 3.50 13.94 -15.92
N ALA A 71 4.61 13.25 -15.69
CA ALA A 71 5.51 12.83 -16.77
C ALA A 71 4.82 11.88 -17.77
N PHE A 72 4.03 10.93 -17.26
CA PHE A 72 3.25 10.01 -18.10
C PHE A 72 2.24 10.71 -18.99
N ILE A 73 1.50 11.67 -18.44
CA ILE A 73 0.53 12.46 -19.20
C ILE A 73 1.23 13.25 -20.32
N LYS A 74 2.36 13.85 -19.97
CA LYS A 74 3.15 14.64 -20.93
C LYS A 74 3.68 13.78 -22.08
N GLU A 75 4.13 12.58 -21.79
CA GLU A 75 4.69 11.65 -22.78
C GLU A 75 3.61 11.12 -23.74
N ARG A 76 2.44 10.79 -23.23
CA ARG A 76 1.35 10.22 -24.03
C ARG A 76 0.45 11.23 -24.73
N GLY A 77 0.62 12.52 -24.49
CA GLY A 77 -0.15 13.57 -25.17
C GLY A 77 -1.66 13.46 -24.92
N GLY A 78 -2.06 13.11 -23.71
CA GLY A 78 -3.42 12.70 -23.42
C GLY A 78 -4.45 13.82 -23.38
N THR A 79 -5.57 13.59 -24.06
CA THR A 79 -6.83 14.32 -23.93
C THR A 79 -7.75 13.71 -22.88
N GLN A 80 -7.23 12.80 -22.05
CA GLN A 80 -8.01 12.10 -21.03
C GLN A 80 -8.30 12.99 -19.84
N ASP A 81 -9.40 12.68 -19.17
CA ASP A 81 -9.78 13.32 -17.91
C ASP A 81 -8.69 13.11 -16.84
N HIS A 82 -8.03 14.18 -16.45
CA HIS A 82 -6.96 14.19 -15.46
C HIS A 82 -7.43 14.63 -14.07
N THR A 83 -8.73 14.66 -13.82
CA THR A 83 -9.32 15.06 -12.53
C THR A 83 -8.79 14.24 -11.34
N TRP A 84 -8.24 13.07 -11.60
CA TRP A 84 -7.58 12.26 -10.58
C TRP A 84 -6.26 12.85 -10.07
N LEU A 85 -5.58 13.74 -10.81
CA LEU A 85 -4.41 14.49 -10.34
C LEU A 85 -4.77 15.52 -9.26
N ASP A 86 -5.99 16.02 -9.30
CA ASP A 86 -6.46 17.04 -8.38
C ASP A 86 -7.03 16.44 -7.08
N ARG A 87 -7.08 15.13 -6.99
CA ARG A 87 -7.53 14.47 -5.76
C ARG A 87 -6.50 14.65 -4.65
N PRO A 88 -6.95 15.01 -3.43
CA PRO A 88 -6.06 15.05 -2.30
C PRO A 88 -5.44 13.68 -2.05
N GLU A 89 -4.13 13.63 -1.97
CA GLU A 89 -3.39 12.42 -1.63
C GLU A 89 -2.94 12.56 -0.16
N PRO A 90 -3.56 11.84 0.78
CA PRO A 90 -3.20 11.95 2.20
C PRO A 90 -1.83 11.34 2.52
N ILE A 91 -1.31 10.52 1.61
CA ILE A 91 -0.01 9.86 1.70
C ILE A 91 0.82 10.28 0.49
N GLU A 92 1.98 10.86 0.75
CA GLU A 92 2.99 11.07 -0.28
C GLU A 92 3.84 9.81 -0.43
N MET A 93 4.05 9.39 -1.68
CA MET A 93 4.87 8.24 -2.03
C MET A 93 5.99 8.67 -2.97
N ARG A 94 7.22 8.25 -2.66
CA ARG A 94 8.41 8.48 -3.49
C ARG A 94 9.12 7.18 -3.77
N PHE A 95 9.42 6.92 -5.02
CA PHE A 95 10.02 5.68 -5.50
C PHE A 95 11.52 5.83 -5.67
N THR A 96 12.28 4.91 -5.08
CA THR A 96 13.73 4.90 -5.20
C THR A 96 14.17 4.27 -6.52
N GLY A 97 15.29 4.75 -7.07
CA GLY A 97 15.89 4.22 -8.29
C GLY A 97 15.21 4.70 -9.57
N ASN A 98 15.74 4.23 -10.71
CA ASN A 98 15.17 4.52 -12.03
C ASN A 98 13.86 3.76 -12.21
N PHE A 99 12.79 4.34 -11.71
CA PHE A 99 11.48 3.78 -11.86
C PHE A 99 10.80 4.36 -13.10
N ASN A 100 10.69 3.56 -14.14
CA ASN A 100 9.78 3.80 -15.23
C ASN A 100 8.70 2.70 -15.20
N GLU A 101 7.52 3.03 -14.70
CA GLU A 101 6.36 2.13 -14.62
C GLU A 101 5.99 1.59 -16.01
N PHE A 102 6.28 2.36 -17.02
CA PHE A 102 5.92 2.08 -18.40
C PHE A 102 7.09 1.48 -19.21
N SER A 103 8.16 1.06 -18.53
CA SER A 103 9.24 0.37 -19.23
C SER A 103 8.74 -0.94 -19.81
N PRO A 104 8.99 -1.17 -21.11
CA PRO A 104 8.62 -2.43 -21.75
C PRO A 104 9.51 -3.61 -21.31
N GLU A 105 10.52 -3.36 -20.49
CA GLU A 105 11.50 -4.37 -20.08
C GLU A 105 11.11 -5.04 -18.74
N PRO A 106 11.26 -6.38 -18.63
CA PRO A 106 11.13 -7.09 -17.38
C PRO A 106 12.12 -6.56 -16.33
N ARG A 107 11.67 -6.52 -15.08
CA ARG A 107 12.47 -6.07 -13.94
C ARG A 107 12.27 -6.98 -12.74
N ASP A 108 13.19 -6.92 -11.81
CA ASP A 108 13.06 -7.63 -10.55
C ASP A 108 11.77 -7.23 -9.81
N PRO A 109 11.08 -8.19 -9.19
CA PRO A 109 9.88 -7.93 -8.38
C PRO A 109 10.25 -7.30 -7.03
N LEU A 110 11.01 -6.23 -7.09
CA LEU A 110 11.49 -5.48 -5.93
C LEU A 110 11.21 -4.00 -6.13
N GLN A 111 10.53 -3.40 -5.18
CA GLN A 111 10.25 -1.97 -5.15
C GLN A 111 10.52 -1.42 -3.76
N ARG A 112 11.18 -0.29 -3.70
CA ARG A 112 11.40 0.46 -2.47
C ARG A 112 10.72 1.80 -2.59
N THR A 113 9.90 2.12 -1.61
CA THR A 113 9.08 3.31 -1.63
C THR A 113 9.18 4.02 -0.29
N TRP A 114 9.51 5.29 -0.31
CA TRP A 114 9.35 6.18 0.82
C TRP A 114 7.89 6.59 0.91
N ILE A 115 7.33 6.52 2.10
CA ILE A 115 5.96 6.95 2.37
C ILE A 115 5.95 7.91 3.56
N ARG A 116 5.14 8.95 3.46
CA ARG A 116 4.84 9.83 4.58
C ARG A 116 3.42 10.37 4.49
N THR A 117 2.87 10.82 5.60
CA THR A 117 1.65 11.60 5.59
C THR A 117 1.92 13.02 5.11
N VAL A 118 0.99 13.60 4.35
CA VAL A 118 1.11 14.98 3.88
C VAL A 118 0.95 15.95 5.04
N ASP A 119 0.01 15.66 5.95
CA ASP A 119 -0.26 16.46 7.13
C ASP A 119 0.23 15.77 8.40
N THR A 120 0.40 16.56 9.48
CA THR A 120 0.76 16.06 10.80
C THR A 120 -0.33 15.15 11.34
N MET A 121 0.07 13.96 11.76
CA MET A 121 -0.83 12.97 12.34
C MET A 121 -0.98 13.21 13.85
N PRO A 122 -2.19 13.00 14.40
CA PRO A 122 -2.36 12.94 15.85
C PRO A 122 -1.57 11.79 16.46
N ASP A 123 -1.09 11.99 17.68
CA ASP A 123 -0.47 10.92 18.45
C ASP A 123 -1.47 9.80 18.70
N GLY A 124 -1.25 8.63 18.16
CA GLY A 124 -2.16 7.50 18.32
C GLY A 124 -1.75 6.29 17.50
N ILE A 125 -1.05 5.34 18.12
CA ILE A 125 -0.52 4.13 17.48
C ILE A 125 -1.51 3.43 16.56
N ARG A 126 -2.80 3.38 16.97
CA ARG A 126 -3.84 2.68 16.19
C ARG A 126 -4.06 3.32 14.83
N LEU A 127 -4.05 4.66 14.77
CA LEU A 127 -4.24 5.38 13.51
C LEU A 127 -3.03 5.19 12.60
N HIS A 128 -1.82 5.23 13.15
CA HIS A 128 -0.59 4.98 12.41
C HIS A 128 -0.56 3.55 11.85
N GLN A 129 -0.99 2.54 12.63
CA GLN A 129 -1.11 1.16 12.16
C GLN A 129 -2.11 1.01 11.02
N CYS A 130 -3.29 1.66 11.12
CA CYS A 130 -4.29 1.65 10.05
C CYS A 130 -3.75 2.30 8.77
N LEU A 131 -3.03 3.41 8.91
CA LEU A 131 -2.44 4.12 7.79
C LEU A 131 -1.35 3.29 7.10
N LEU A 132 -0.50 2.63 7.88
CA LEU A 132 0.53 1.74 7.34
C LEU A 132 -0.10 0.54 6.61
N ALA A 133 -1.13 -0.06 7.19
CA ALA A 133 -1.88 -1.14 6.54
C ALA A 133 -2.50 -0.69 5.21
N TYR A 134 -3.07 0.52 5.17
CA TYR A 134 -3.59 1.12 3.95
C TYR A 134 -2.49 1.39 2.91
N ALA A 135 -1.38 1.99 3.32
CA ALA A 135 -0.27 2.33 2.43
C ALA A 135 0.44 1.09 1.87
N SER A 136 0.51 0.00 2.64
CA SER A 136 1.20 -1.23 2.23
C SER A 136 0.59 -1.91 1.01
N ASP A 137 -0.70 -1.72 0.75
CA ASP A 137 -1.38 -2.29 -0.42
C ASP A 137 -1.13 -1.47 -1.71
N MET A 138 -0.75 -0.20 -1.58
CA MET A 138 -0.73 0.74 -2.73
C MET A 138 0.30 0.39 -3.80
N THR A 139 1.37 -0.34 -3.47
CA THR A 139 2.46 -0.68 -4.41
C THR A 139 2.63 -2.17 -4.67
N LEU A 140 1.83 -2.99 -4.01
CA LEU A 140 1.95 -4.43 -4.04
C LEU A 140 1.74 -4.99 -5.44
N LEU A 141 0.67 -4.56 -6.07
CA LEU A 141 0.27 -5.00 -7.39
C LEU A 141 1.32 -4.62 -8.45
N ASP A 142 1.79 -3.39 -8.46
CA ASP A 142 2.80 -2.90 -9.39
C ASP A 142 4.09 -3.72 -9.29
N THR A 143 4.47 -4.09 -8.07
CA THR A 143 5.66 -4.92 -7.83
C THR A 143 5.52 -6.29 -8.48
N SER A 144 4.34 -6.90 -8.42
CA SER A 144 4.08 -8.22 -9.01
C SER A 144 4.12 -8.24 -10.53
N TYR A 145 3.86 -7.10 -11.18
CA TYR A 145 3.93 -6.98 -12.66
C TYR A 145 5.33 -6.78 -13.22
N ARG A 146 6.24 -6.25 -12.44
CA ARG A 146 7.57 -5.87 -12.92
C ARG A 146 8.32 -6.93 -13.73
N PRO A 147 8.23 -8.24 -13.39
CA PRO A 147 8.87 -9.30 -14.18
C PRO A 147 8.22 -9.55 -15.54
N HIS A 148 7.00 -9.09 -15.74
CA HIS A 148 6.20 -9.49 -16.91
C HIS A 148 6.22 -8.49 -18.06
N ALA A 149 6.94 -7.39 -18.00
CA ALA A 149 7.00 -6.35 -19.04
C ALA A 149 5.64 -6.04 -19.70
N ASN A 150 5.43 -4.87 -20.26
CA ASN A 150 4.21 -4.54 -21.02
C ASN A 150 2.89 -4.54 -20.20
N HIS A 151 2.87 -3.83 -19.09
CA HIS A 151 1.64 -3.61 -18.28
C HIS A 151 0.45 -3.10 -19.11
N HIS A 152 0.69 -2.48 -20.25
CA HIS A 152 -0.35 -1.92 -21.11
C HIS A 152 -1.07 -2.92 -21.98
N GLU A 153 -0.49 -4.11 -22.16
CA GLU A 153 -1.06 -5.20 -22.93
C GLU A 153 -1.78 -6.22 -22.04
N ILE A 154 -1.70 -6.07 -20.72
CA ILE A 154 -2.44 -6.93 -19.81
C ILE A 154 -3.92 -6.63 -19.99
N PRO A 155 -4.73 -7.62 -20.42
CA PRO A 155 -6.15 -7.40 -20.62
C PRO A 155 -6.79 -6.89 -19.33
N ALA A 156 -7.70 -5.91 -19.43
CA ALA A 156 -8.48 -5.40 -18.29
C ALA A 156 -9.26 -6.49 -17.53
N ARG A 157 -9.29 -7.70 -18.05
CA ARG A 157 -9.86 -8.92 -17.46
C ARG A 157 -8.80 -9.93 -17.02
N PHE A 158 -7.59 -9.48 -16.69
CA PHE A 158 -6.65 -10.38 -16.04
C PHE A 158 -7.33 -10.92 -14.77
N PRO A 159 -7.48 -12.26 -14.63
CA PRO A 159 -8.14 -12.79 -13.45
C PRO A 159 -7.27 -12.54 -12.23
N TRP A 160 -7.51 -11.45 -11.55
CA TRP A 160 -6.98 -11.15 -10.23
C TRP A 160 -7.50 -12.22 -9.25
N ARG A 161 -6.87 -13.36 -9.25
CA ARG A 161 -7.14 -14.38 -8.25
C ARG A 161 -6.35 -14.00 -7.01
N SER A 162 -7.08 -13.48 -6.03
CA SER A 162 -6.66 -13.27 -4.65
C SER A 162 -5.17 -12.99 -4.43
N LEU A 163 -4.83 -11.72 -4.36
CA LEU A 163 -3.58 -11.29 -3.75
C LEU A 163 -3.76 -11.41 -2.23
N GLU A 164 -3.07 -12.33 -1.61
CA GLU A 164 -3.01 -12.41 -0.16
C GLU A 164 -1.90 -11.50 0.34
N LEU A 165 -2.27 -10.43 1.00
CA LEU A 165 -1.33 -9.52 1.66
C LEU A 165 -1.22 -9.90 3.13
N LEU A 166 -0.04 -10.35 3.55
CA LEU A 166 0.31 -10.47 4.95
C LEU A 166 1.08 -9.22 5.37
N VAL A 167 0.41 -8.33 6.07
CA VAL A 167 1.06 -7.16 6.66
C VAL A 167 1.39 -7.48 8.11
N LEU A 168 2.66 -7.64 8.40
CA LEU A 168 3.17 -7.68 9.76
C LEU A 168 3.58 -6.26 10.13
N VAL A 169 2.81 -5.61 10.97
CA VAL A 169 3.11 -4.28 11.51
C VAL A 169 3.66 -4.45 12.92
N PRO A 170 4.96 -4.65 13.10
CA PRO A 170 5.56 -4.41 14.39
C PRO A 170 5.57 -2.90 14.61
N VAL A 171 5.06 -2.47 15.73
CA VAL A 171 5.10 -1.09 16.13
C VAL A 171 6.57 -0.66 16.31
N PRO A 172 6.97 0.55 16.01
CA PRO A 172 6.28 1.78 16.32
C PRO A 172 6.24 2.83 15.21
N VAL A 173 5.23 3.65 15.27
CA VAL A 173 5.27 5.07 14.90
C VAL A 173 5.93 5.42 13.57
N PHE A 174 5.14 5.94 12.64
CA PHE A 174 5.65 6.81 11.60
C PHE A 174 6.39 7.98 12.27
N GLU A 175 7.68 7.82 12.50
CA GLU A 175 8.57 8.97 12.44
C GLU A 175 8.55 9.46 11.00
N THR A 176 8.72 10.72 10.79
CA THR A 176 8.38 11.50 9.60
C THR A 176 8.72 10.93 8.22
N ASP A 177 9.60 9.94 8.13
CA ASP A 177 9.93 9.27 6.87
C ASP A 177 10.08 7.75 7.09
N CYS A 178 9.15 6.96 6.54
CA CYS A 178 9.18 5.51 6.59
C CYS A 178 9.47 4.93 5.21
N SER A 179 10.36 3.96 5.11
CA SER A 179 10.56 3.20 3.87
C SER A 179 9.79 1.88 3.92
N LEU A 180 9.06 1.60 2.86
CA LEU A 180 8.41 0.32 2.64
C LEU A 180 9.13 -0.42 1.51
N THR A 181 9.62 -1.62 1.81
CA THR A 181 10.17 -2.52 0.79
C THR A 181 9.18 -3.65 0.58
N VAL A 182 8.75 -3.82 -0.66
CA VAL A 182 7.89 -4.93 -1.09
C VAL A 182 8.67 -5.80 -2.05
N SER A 183 8.75 -7.10 -1.75
CA SER A 183 9.38 -8.12 -2.59
C SER A 183 8.50 -9.36 -2.64
N TYR A 184 8.53 -10.08 -3.77
CA TYR A 184 7.86 -11.36 -4.02
C TYR A 184 8.87 -12.43 -4.37
#